data_b0842c0384b273d8a4871f5a1bf7cf3c
#
_entry.id   b0842c0384b273d8a4871f5a1bf7cf3c
#
_cell.length_a   1.000
_cell.length_b   1.000
_cell.length_c   1.000
_cell.angle_alpha   90.00
_cell.angle_beta   90.00
_cell.angle_gamma   90.00
#
_symmetry.space_group_name_H-M   'P 1'
#
loop_
_entity.id
_entity.type
_entity.pdbx_description
1 polymer ?
#
loop_
_entity_poly.entity_id
_entity_poly.type
_entity_poly.pdbx_seq_one_letter_code
_entity_poly.pdbx_strand_id
1 'polypeptide(L)'
;MSKTVASPTEAGTADSFTVVLDTQPSTSVTFSVTNSAPTQLTASPLYLTFTNANWDTAQTVTLTATNDTVADETNSATVTLAVLDATSDDAFDSVPDVVVNVTVVDDDFCGLKVVESNGSTGVTEAATLDTFTVALGAQPTTDVVVSVVSGDTTEATVSTAQLTFTNANWSTAQTVTVTGVND
;
A
#
# COMPACT_ATOMS: atom_id res chain seq x y z
N MET A 1 10.03 9.71 22.57
CA MET A 1 9.39 9.18 21.33
C MET A 1 9.00 7.73 21.53
N SER A 2 7.86 7.28 20.96
CA SER A 2 7.32 5.93 21.22
C SER A 2 7.95 4.82 20.39
N LYS A 3 8.39 5.09 19.15
CA LYS A 3 9.03 4.11 18.25
C LYS A 3 9.89 4.77 17.17
N THR A 4 10.79 3.99 16.58
CA THR A 4 11.73 4.41 15.51
C THR A 4 11.52 3.65 14.20
N VAL A 5 10.51 2.79 14.13
CA VAL A 5 10.12 2.04 12.93
C VAL A 5 8.62 2.09 12.76
N ALA A 6 8.14 2.32 11.54
CA ALA A 6 6.73 2.37 11.18
C ALA A 6 6.48 1.65 9.86
N SER A 7 5.25 1.14 9.65
CA SER A 7 4.87 0.37 8.46
C SER A 7 3.42 0.66 8.06
N PRO A 8 3.13 1.85 7.51
CA PRO A 8 1.83 2.09 6.89
C PRO A 8 1.70 1.27 5.61
N THR A 9 0.46 0.92 5.21
CA THR A 9 0.16 0.15 4.01
C THR A 9 -0.65 0.96 3.01
N GLU A 10 -0.48 0.72 1.73
CA GLU A 10 -1.27 1.32 0.66
C GLU A 10 -2.72 0.87 0.70
N ALA A 11 -3.00 -0.32 1.22
CA ALA A 11 -4.34 -0.80 1.55
C ALA A 11 -5.11 0.05 2.59
N GLY A 12 -4.53 1.20 3.02
CA GLY A 12 -5.18 2.18 3.88
C GLY A 12 -4.91 2.04 5.38
N THR A 13 -4.01 1.16 5.80
CA THR A 13 -3.61 1.08 7.21
C THR A 13 -2.55 2.15 7.51
N ALA A 14 -2.95 3.19 8.25
CA ALA A 14 -2.03 4.19 8.75
C ALA A 14 -1.21 3.66 9.93
N ASP A 15 -0.01 4.20 10.11
CA ASP A 15 0.81 3.98 11.31
C ASP A 15 1.11 5.33 11.99
N SER A 16 1.58 5.32 13.23
CA SER A 16 1.85 6.55 13.96
C SER A 16 2.93 6.36 15.02
N PHE A 17 3.56 7.46 15.41
CA PHE A 17 4.44 7.53 16.57
C PHE A 17 4.14 8.79 17.39
N THR A 18 4.56 8.80 18.64
CA THR A 18 4.39 9.94 19.54
C THR A 18 5.72 10.52 19.95
N VAL A 19 5.73 11.82 20.15
CA VAL A 19 6.87 12.62 20.63
C VAL A 19 6.47 13.36 21.91
N VAL A 20 7.38 13.44 22.86
CA VAL A 20 7.24 14.19 24.10
C VAL A 20 8.63 14.69 24.48
N LEU A 21 8.74 15.82 25.15
CA LEU A 21 10.01 16.30 25.69
C LEU A 21 10.30 15.63 27.06
N ASP A 22 11.56 15.44 27.35
CA ASP A 22 12.01 14.91 28.66
C ASP A 22 12.22 16.02 29.67
N THR A 23 12.28 17.30 29.23
CA THR A 23 12.55 18.45 30.06
C THR A 23 11.65 19.62 29.66
N GLN A 24 11.17 20.37 30.65
CA GLN A 24 10.35 21.56 30.42
C GLN A 24 11.17 22.67 29.77
N PRO A 25 10.74 23.20 28.62
CA PRO A 25 11.41 24.36 27.99
C PRO A 25 11.05 25.66 28.70
N SER A 26 11.93 26.64 28.61
CA SER A 26 11.67 27.99 29.14
C SER A 26 10.79 28.82 28.17
N THR A 27 10.91 28.54 26.88
CA THR A 27 10.06 29.09 25.81
C THR A 27 9.54 27.92 24.95
N SER A 28 8.91 28.17 23.81
CA SER A 28 8.42 27.07 22.94
C SER A 28 9.58 26.38 22.23
N VAL A 29 9.41 25.07 21.98
CA VAL A 29 10.28 24.26 21.10
C VAL A 29 9.42 23.72 19.96
N THR A 30 9.84 23.98 18.71
CA THR A 30 9.14 23.51 17.51
C THR A 30 10.04 22.55 16.75
N PHE A 31 9.51 21.34 16.46
CA PHE A 31 10.13 20.38 15.55
C PHE A 31 9.46 20.44 14.19
N SER A 32 10.25 20.46 13.15
CA SER A 32 9.79 20.14 11.79
C SER A 32 9.70 18.62 11.62
N VAL A 33 8.69 18.16 10.87
CA VAL A 33 8.50 16.76 10.48
C VAL A 33 8.61 16.70 8.97
N THR A 34 9.69 16.10 8.46
CA THR A 34 9.94 15.94 7.03
C THR A 34 10.01 14.48 6.66
N ASN A 35 9.62 14.13 5.44
CA ASN A 35 9.76 12.77 4.94
C ASN A 35 10.58 12.74 3.63
N SER A 36 11.29 11.64 3.41
CA SER A 36 12.18 11.47 2.24
C SER A 36 11.45 11.03 0.97
N ALA A 37 10.19 10.58 1.07
CA ALA A 37 9.39 10.05 -0.04
C ALA A 37 7.97 10.67 -0.07
N PRO A 38 7.83 11.98 -0.36
CA PRO A 38 6.54 12.68 -0.24
C PRO A 38 5.48 12.25 -1.26
N THR A 39 5.85 11.50 -2.29
CA THR A 39 4.93 10.89 -3.25
C THR A 39 4.33 9.59 -2.76
N GLN A 40 5.04 8.84 -1.91
CA GLN A 40 4.64 7.54 -1.40
C GLN A 40 4.11 7.60 0.04
N LEU A 41 4.45 8.65 0.78
CA LEU A 41 4.17 8.77 2.21
C LEU A 41 3.76 10.19 2.58
N THR A 42 2.71 10.32 3.38
CA THR A 42 2.33 11.57 4.04
C THR A 42 2.59 11.46 5.55
N ALA A 43 3.24 12.45 6.13
CA ALA A 43 3.40 12.60 7.58
C ALA A 43 2.60 13.83 8.06
N SER A 44 1.82 13.70 9.12
CA SER A 44 0.97 14.76 9.65
C SER A 44 0.92 14.73 11.18
N PRO A 45 1.07 15.87 11.87
CA PRO A 45 1.32 17.22 11.35
C PRO A 45 2.77 17.42 10.88
N LEU A 46 3.03 18.49 10.12
CA LEU A 46 4.38 18.84 9.65
C LEU A 46 5.23 19.55 10.72
N TYR A 47 4.61 19.98 11.80
CA TYR A 47 5.28 20.64 12.93
C TYR A 47 4.68 20.15 14.23
N LEU A 48 5.54 19.94 15.24
CA LEU A 48 5.16 19.71 16.63
C LEU A 48 5.66 20.87 17.46
N THR A 49 4.77 21.51 18.22
CA THR A 49 5.17 22.63 19.09
C THR A 49 4.89 22.28 20.54
N PHE A 50 5.95 22.27 21.34
CA PHE A 50 5.91 22.07 22.78
C PHE A 50 6.15 23.40 23.49
N THR A 51 5.32 23.67 24.46
CA THR A 51 5.39 24.88 25.30
C THR A 51 5.67 24.49 26.75
N ASN A 52 5.92 25.46 27.60
CA ASN A 52 6.01 25.31 29.05
C ASN A 52 4.77 24.60 29.67
N ALA A 53 3.60 24.65 28.98
CA ALA A 53 2.34 24.10 29.49
C ALA A 53 1.99 22.68 28.95
N ASN A 54 2.64 22.22 27.86
CA ASN A 54 2.30 20.94 27.21
C ASN A 54 3.51 20.07 26.86
N TRP A 55 4.68 20.41 27.33
CA TRP A 55 5.94 19.73 27.00
C TRP A 55 5.96 18.24 27.34
N ASP A 56 5.24 17.84 28.39
CA ASP A 56 5.08 16.45 28.87
C ASP A 56 3.85 15.74 28.29
N THR A 57 3.12 16.41 27.42
CA THR A 57 1.97 15.84 26.72
C THR A 57 2.39 15.29 25.37
N ALA A 58 2.25 13.98 25.16
CA ALA A 58 2.64 13.32 23.91
C ALA A 58 1.84 13.85 22.71
N GLN A 59 2.55 14.27 21.67
CA GLN A 59 1.97 14.67 20.38
C GLN A 59 2.18 13.56 19.36
N THR A 60 1.15 13.26 18.56
CA THR A 60 1.17 12.17 17.59
C THR A 60 1.49 12.66 16.19
N VAL A 61 2.38 11.96 15.52
CA VAL A 61 2.58 12.05 14.05
C VAL A 61 1.99 10.81 13.42
N THR A 62 1.04 11.02 12.51
CA THR A 62 0.41 9.96 11.72
C THR A 62 1.10 9.85 10.37
N LEU A 63 1.35 8.62 9.95
CA LEU A 63 1.98 8.25 8.68
C LEU A 63 0.95 7.50 7.83
N THR A 64 0.69 8.02 6.64
CA THR A 64 -0.27 7.42 5.70
C THR A 64 0.43 7.16 4.38
N ALA A 65 0.39 5.92 3.91
CA ALA A 65 0.86 5.56 2.58
C ALA A 65 -0.07 6.15 1.51
N THR A 66 0.49 6.52 0.38
CA THR A 66 -0.26 6.94 -0.80
C THR A 66 -0.56 5.70 -1.61
N ASN A 67 -1.84 5.36 -1.79
CA ASN A 67 -2.24 4.24 -2.61
C ASN A 67 -2.15 4.61 -4.09
N ASP A 68 -1.50 3.78 -4.89
CA ASP A 68 -1.52 3.89 -6.35
C ASP A 68 -1.96 2.58 -7.02
N THR A 69 -1.50 2.21 -8.20
CA THR A 69 -1.90 1.00 -8.93
C THR A 69 -0.69 0.31 -9.56
N VAL A 70 0.50 0.68 -9.10
CA VAL A 70 1.77 0.19 -9.62
C VAL A 70 2.34 -0.81 -8.61
N ALA A 71 2.58 -2.04 -9.05
CA ALA A 71 3.30 -3.00 -8.22
C ALA A 71 4.78 -2.60 -8.17
N ASP A 72 5.15 -1.75 -7.23
CA ASP A 72 6.51 -1.21 -7.08
C ASP A 72 7.25 -1.77 -5.84
N GLU A 73 6.72 -2.84 -5.27
CA GLU A 73 7.24 -3.51 -4.08
C GLU A 73 7.14 -2.65 -2.81
N THR A 74 7.79 -3.09 -1.77
CA THR A 74 7.83 -2.37 -0.50
C THR A 74 8.88 -1.27 -0.53
N ASN A 75 8.45 -0.02 -0.40
CA ASN A 75 9.31 1.15 -0.43
C ASN A 75 9.83 1.55 0.96
N SER A 76 11.09 2.00 1.02
CA SER A 76 11.70 2.50 2.25
C SER A 76 11.77 4.01 2.24
N ALA A 77 11.29 4.63 3.33
CA ALA A 77 11.34 6.05 3.56
C ALA A 77 11.88 6.38 4.96
N THR A 78 12.20 7.63 5.20
CA THR A 78 12.54 8.13 6.53
C THR A 78 11.70 9.36 6.86
N VAL A 79 11.28 9.45 8.11
CA VAL A 79 10.68 10.66 8.66
C VAL A 79 11.66 11.25 9.66
N THR A 80 12.08 12.48 9.43
CA THR A 80 13.06 13.19 10.27
C THR A 80 12.37 14.27 11.06
N LEU A 81 12.63 14.30 12.36
CA LEU A 81 12.27 15.39 13.26
C LEU A 81 13.52 16.20 13.56
N ALA A 82 13.50 17.49 13.25
CA ALA A 82 14.57 18.42 13.51
C ALA A 82 14.04 19.65 14.26
N VAL A 83 14.81 20.14 15.22
CA VAL A 83 14.48 21.39 15.94
C VAL A 83 14.56 22.56 14.95
N LEU A 84 13.56 23.44 14.98
CA LEU A 84 13.60 24.73 14.27
C LEU A 84 14.26 25.78 15.18
N ASP A 85 15.58 25.81 15.16
CA ASP A 85 16.46 26.66 15.97
C ASP A 85 15.96 28.13 16.08
N ALA A 86 15.71 28.79 14.98
CA ALA A 86 15.30 30.20 14.95
C ALA A 86 13.99 30.52 15.71
N THR A 87 13.20 29.50 16.10
CA THR A 87 11.89 29.67 16.76
C THR A 87 11.75 28.81 18.02
N SER A 88 12.83 28.19 18.46
CA SER A 88 12.85 27.27 19.59
C SER A 88 13.67 27.83 20.77
N ASP A 89 13.53 27.23 21.93
CA ASP A 89 14.34 27.49 23.11
C ASP A 89 15.80 27.09 22.83
N ASP A 90 16.73 28.02 22.98
CA ASP A 90 18.19 27.86 22.72
C ASP A 90 18.79 26.63 23.46
N ALA A 91 18.20 26.21 24.57
CA ALA A 91 18.63 25.02 25.28
C ALA A 91 18.41 23.70 24.49
N PHE A 92 17.58 23.75 23.45
CA PHE A 92 17.26 22.61 22.58
C PHE A 92 17.97 22.62 21.22
N ASP A 93 18.73 23.68 20.90
CA ASP A 93 19.43 23.82 19.60
C ASP A 93 20.40 22.67 19.32
N SER A 94 20.99 22.10 20.35
CA SER A 94 21.92 20.99 20.23
C SER A 94 21.26 19.60 20.20
N VAL A 95 19.93 19.52 20.25
CA VAL A 95 19.21 18.24 20.19
C VAL A 95 19.41 17.65 18.78
N PRO A 96 19.96 16.43 18.67
CA PRO A 96 20.17 15.82 17.36
C PRO A 96 18.85 15.47 16.69
N ASP A 97 18.85 15.50 15.35
CA ASP A 97 17.73 15.03 14.56
C ASP A 97 17.36 13.59 14.91
N VAL A 98 16.07 13.32 14.97
CA VAL A 98 15.55 11.98 15.20
C VAL A 98 14.96 11.43 13.93
N VAL A 99 15.40 10.24 13.54
CA VAL A 99 14.95 9.56 12.32
C VAL A 99 14.06 8.37 12.68
N VAL A 100 12.88 8.32 12.06
CA VAL A 100 11.98 7.17 12.05
C VAL A 100 12.11 6.50 10.70
N ASN A 101 12.49 5.22 10.67
CA ASN A 101 12.50 4.41 9.46
C ASN A 101 11.07 3.95 9.14
N VAL A 102 10.66 4.15 7.91
CA VAL A 102 9.30 3.81 7.45
C VAL A 102 9.40 2.82 6.30
N THR A 103 8.64 1.75 6.41
CA THR A 103 8.44 0.77 5.35
C THR A 103 7.03 0.96 4.83
N VAL A 104 6.88 1.52 3.63
CA VAL A 104 5.60 1.64 2.94
C VAL A 104 5.31 0.30 2.27
N VAL A 105 4.22 -0.34 2.65
CA VAL A 105 3.85 -1.68 2.15
C VAL A 105 2.87 -1.52 1.00
N ASP A 106 3.31 -1.91 -0.20
CA ASP A 106 2.52 -1.99 -1.42
C ASP A 106 1.48 -3.12 -1.33
N ASP A 107 0.28 -2.93 -1.86
CA ASP A 107 -0.77 -3.94 -1.96
C ASP A 107 -1.09 -4.37 -3.40
N ASP A 108 -0.38 -3.80 -4.37
CA ASP A 108 -0.42 -4.23 -5.76
C ASP A 108 0.60 -5.35 -6.04
N PHE A 109 0.32 -6.17 -7.03
CA PHE A 109 1.22 -7.25 -7.42
C PHE A 109 1.17 -7.53 -8.91
N CYS A 110 2.32 -7.77 -9.52
CA CYS A 110 2.42 -8.21 -10.91
C CYS A 110 1.93 -9.66 -11.06
N GLY A 111 0.65 -9.86 -11.32
CA GLY A 111 0.10 -11.20 -11.45
C GLY A 111 -1.36 -11.23 -11.87
N LEU A 112 -1.92 -12.46 -11.93
CA LEU A 112 -3.31 -12.70 -12.24
C LEU A 112 -4.11 -12.90 -10.94
N LYS A 113 -5.23 -12.19 -10.83
CA LYS A 113 -6.30 -12.48 -9.87
C LYS A 113 -7.28 -13.45 -10.54
N VAL A 114 -7.26 -14.71 -10.15
CA VAL A 114 -8.19 -15.71 -10.63
C VAL A 114 -9.19 -16.05 -9.53
N VAL A 115 -10.48 -15.95 -9.84
CA VAL A 115 -11.56 -16.27 -8.90
C VAL A 115 -12.49 -17.29 -9.55
N GLU A 116 -12.56 -18.46 -8.97
CA GLU A 116 -13.45 -19.54 -9.40
C GLU A 116 -14.87 -19.32 -8.85
N SER A 117 -15.90 -19.69 -9.63
CA SER A 117 -17.26 -19.68 -9.14
C SER A 117 -17.42 -20.71 -8.01
N ASN A 118 -18.09 -20.33 -6.94
CA ASN A 118 -18.31 -21.21 -5.78
C ASN A 118 -17.03 -21.84 -5.17
N GLY A 119 -15.83 -21.29 -5.48
CA GLY A 119 -14.55 -21.74 -4.93
C GLY A 119 -13.92 -22.95 -5.63
N SER A 120 -14.52 -23.45 -6.72
CA SER A 120 -13.94 -24.48 -7.60
C SER A 120 -14.60 -24.44 -8.97
N THR A 121 -13.87 -24.78 -10.03
CA THR A 121 -14.41 -24.91 -11.40
C THR A 121 -14.60 -26.39 -11.70
N GLY A 122 -15.86 -26.82 -11.82
CA GLY A 122 -16.23 -28.20 -12.06
C GLY A 122 -17.29 -28.36 -13.13
N VAL A 123 -17.04 -29.20 -14.15
CA VAL A 123 -17.99 -29.55 -15.21
C VAL A 123 -18.18 -31.06 -15.32
N THR A 124 -19.25 -31.50 -15.98
CA THR A 124 -19.54 -32.90 -16.22
C THR A 124 -19.83 -33.14 -17.68
N GLU A 125 -19.77 -34.40 -18.13
CA GLU A 125 -20.09 -34.85 -19.49
C GLU A 125 -21.53 -34.51 -19.92
N ALA A 126 -22.41 -34.14 -18.99
CA ALA A 126 -23.76 -33.63 -19.29
C ALA A 126 -23.74 -32.21 -19.89
N ALA A 127 -22.62 -31.72 -20.40
CA ALA A 127 -22.40 -30.39 -20.93
C ALA A 127 -22.73 -29.28 -19.92
N THR A 128 -22.43 -29.52 -18.64
CA THR A 128 -22.60 -28.50 -17.61
C THR A 128 -21.61 -27.37 -17.80
N LEU A 129 -22.01 -26.19 -17.35
CA LEU A 129 -21.20 -24.98 -17.43
C LEU A 129 -20.72 -24.60 -16.05
N ASP A 130 -19.48 -24.12 -15.97
CA ASP A 130 -18.97 -23.44 -14.81
C ASP A 130 -18.08 -22.26 -15.25
N THR A 131 -17.74 -21.36 -14.34
CA THR A 131 -17.02 -20.13 -14.70
C THR A 131 -15.92 -19.80 -13.70
N PHE A 132 -14.89 -19.16 -14.22
CA PHE A 132 -13.95 -18.40 -13.41
C PHE A 132 -13.71 -17.03 -14.01
N THR A 133 -13.22 -16.11 -13.21
CA THR A 133 -12.88 -14.77 -13.67
C THR A 133 -11.39 -14.51 -13.53
N VAL A 134 -10.85 -13.69 -14.44
CA VAL A 134 -9.45 -13.27 -14.43
C VAL A 134 -9.38 -11.74 -14.48
N ALA A 135 -8.54 -11.15 -13.66
CA ALA A 135 -8.12 -9.75 -13.70
C ALA A 135 -6.61 -9.66 -13.45
N LEU A 136 -5.99 -8.51 -13.70
CA LEU A 136 -4.61 -8.29 -13.27
C LEU A 136 -4.56 -7.78 -11.82
N GLY A 137 -3.44 -7.95 -11.15
CA GLY A 137 -3.17 -7.47 -9.81
C GLY A 137 -2.64 -6.04 -9.76
N ALA A 138 -2.06 -5.55 -10.88
CA ALA A 138 -1.54 -4.20 -11.02
C ALA A 138 -1.81 -3.65 -12.43
N GLN A 139 -1.75 -2.33 -12.58
CA GLN A 139 -1.98 -1.64 -13.86
C GLN A 139 -0.80 -1.86 -14.83
N PRO A 140 -1.05 -2.43 -16.03
CA PRO A 140 0.02 -2.65 -16.98
C PRO A 140 0.36 -1.37 -17.76
N THR A 141 1.61 -1.19 -18.11
CA THR A 141 2.07 -0.11 -18.99
C THR A 141 1.81 -0.37 -20.48
N THR A 142 1.65 -1.65 -20.84
CA THR A 142 1.31 -2.13 -22.19
C THR A 142 0.26 -3.23 -22.07
N ASP A 143 -0.44 -3.53 -23.17
CA ASP A 143 -1.47 -4.57 -23.16
C ASP A 143 -0.88 -5.94 -22.77
N VAL A 144 -1.57 -6.63 -21.87
CA VAL A 144 -1.26 -8.00 -21.44
C VAL A 144 -2.26 -8.95 -22.05
N VAL A 145 -1.77 -9.93 -22.81
CA VAL A 145 -2.58 -11.00 -23.43
C VAL A 145 -2.35 -12.29 -22.66
N VAL A 146 -3.42 -12.80 -22.06
CA VAL A 146 -3.44 -14.08 -21.32
C VAL A 146 -4.03 -15.16 -22.21
N SER A 147 -3.28 -16.22 -22.49
CA SER A 147 -3.78 -17.41 -23.20
C SER A 147 -4.60 -18.28 -22.24
N VAL A 148 -5.76 -18.72 -22.71
CA VAL A 148 -6.66 -19.64 -21.98
C VAL A 148 -6.82 -20.91 -22.81
N VAL A 149 -6.35 -22.03 -22.28
CA VAL A 149 -6.32 -23.31 -23.01
C VAL A 149 -6.86 -24.43 -22.13
N SER A 150 -7.72 -25.28 -22.67
CA SER A 150 -8.04 -26.57 -22.03
C SER A 150 -6.86 -27.54 -22.23
N GLY A 151 -6.46 -28.20 -21.16
CA GLY A 151 -5.44 -29.25 -21.22
C GLY A 151 -5.92 -30.49 -21.95
N ASP A 152 -7.26 -30.74 -21.96
CA ASP A 152 -7.92 -31.82 -22.69
C ASP A 152 -9.26 -31.31 -23.24
N THR A 153 -9.30 -31.12 -24.56
CA THR A 153 -10.49 -30.62 -25.26
C THR A 153 -11.54 -31.69 -25.51
N THR A 154 -11.23 -32.95 -25.26
CA THR A 154 -12.20 -34.05 -25.29
C THR A 154 -13.02 -34.10 -24.00
N GLU A 155 -12.50 -33.59 -22.89
CA GLU A 155 -13.16 -33.53 -21.58
C GLU A 155 -13.83 -32.17 -21.32
N ALA A 156 -13.15 -31.06 -21.66
CA ALA A 156 -13.66 -29.72 -21.42
C ALA A 156 -13.19 -28.70 -22.45
N THR A 157 -14.03 -27.71 -22.74
CA THR A 157 -13.72 -26.57 -23.60
C THR A 157 -13.87 -25.24 -22.87
N VAL A 158 -13.22 -24.19 -23.37
CA VAL A 158 -13.28 -22.83 -22.80
C VAL A 158 -13.93 -21.87 -23.80
N SER A 159 -14.65 -20.86 -23.27
CA SER A 159 -15.41 -19.89 -24.08
C SER A 159 -14.54 -18.93 -24.89
N THR A 160 -13.27 -18.77 -24.51
CA THR A 160 -12.30 -17.89 -25.20
C THR A 160 -10.90 -18.49 -25.11
N ALA A 161 -10.11 -18.26 -26.15
CA ALA A 161 -8.70 -18.68 -26.18
C ALA A 161 -7.75 -17.62 -25.63
N GLN A 162 -8.22 -16.37 -25.48
CA GLN A 162 -7.40 -15.25 -25.01
C GLN A 162 -8.24 -14.23 -24.25
N LEU A 163 -7.62 -13.61 -23.24
CA LEU A 163 -8.10 -12.43 -22.55
C LEU A 163 -7.09 -11.31 -22.77
N THR A 164 -7.55 -10.10 -23.05
CA THR A 164 -6.69 -8.92 -23.25
C THR A 164 -6.99 -7.89 -22.18
N PHE A 165 -5.95 -7.52 -21.43
CA PHE A 165 -5.99 -6.49 -20.40
C PHE A 165 -5.17 -5.30 -20.85
N THR A 166 -5.79 -4.13 -20.85
CA THR A 166 -5.18 -2.86 -21.18
C THR A 166 -5.02 -2.00 -19.93
N ASN A 167 -4.31 -0.89 -20.03
CA ASN A 167 -4.24 0.12 -18.97
C ASN A 167 -5.62 0.57 -18.45
N ALA A 168 -6.69 0.49 -19.29
CA ALA A 168 -8.03 0.94 -18.92
C ALA A 168 -8.95 -0.14 -18.32
N ASN A 169 -8.67 -1.43 -18.55
CA ASN A 169 -9.55 -2.52 -18.11
C ASN A 169 -8.86 -3.61 -17.26
N TRP A 170 -7.62 -3.40 -16.87
CA TRP A 170 -6.78 -4.38 -16.18
C TRP A 170 -7.41 -4.96 -14.91
N SER A 171 -8.10 -4.13 -14.12
CA SER A 171 -8.78 -4.55 -12.87
C SER A 171 -10.21 -5.07 -13.09
N THR A 172 -10.74 -4.95 -14.33
CA THR A 172 -12.07 -5.45 -14.67
C THR A 172 -12.01 -6.94 -14.91
N ALA A 173 -12.66 -7.72 -14.04
CA ALA A 173 -12.68 -9.16 -14.13
C ALA A 173 -13.34 -9.64 -15.46
N GLN A 174 -12.62 -10.41 -16.26
CA GLN A 174 -13.12 -11.04 -17.48
C GLN A 174 -13.49 -12.50 -17.19
N THR A 175 -14.68 -12.90 -17.60
CA THR A 175 -15.21 -14.24 -17.33
C THR A 175 -14.81 -15.23 -18.41
N VAL A 176 -14.33 -16.39 -17.97
CA VAL A 176 -14.14 -17.58 -18.80
C VAL A 176 -15.17 -18.60 -18.39
N THR A 177 -15.94 -19.11 -19.38
CA THR A 177 -16.86 -20.23 -19.18
C THR A 177 -16.16 -21.52 -19.59
N VAL A 178 -16.23 -22.51 -18.74
CA VAL A 178 -15.80 -23.89 -18.99
C VAL A 178 -17.04 -24.72 -19.27
N THR A 179 -16.99 -25.55 -20.32
CA THR A 179 -18.07 -26.43 -20.72
C THR A 179 -17.56 -27.85 -20.76
N GLY A 180 -18.22 -28.77 -20.07
CA GLY A 180 -17.93 -30.21 -20.15
C GLY A 180 -18.30 -30.77 -21.53
N VAL A 181 -17.52 -31.70 -22.04
CA VAL A 181 -17.74 -32.37 -23.32
C VAL A 181 -18.30 -33.78 -23.04
N ASN A 182 -19.29 -34.19 -23.82
CA ASN A 182 -19.85 -35.51 -23.73
C ASN A 182 -19.19 -36.39 -24.80
N ASP A 183 -18.60 -37.51 -24.43
CA ASP A 183 -17.98 -38.51 -25.29
C ASP A 183 -18.63 -39.92 -25.18
#